data_06140a903c9931518ae432cf9a448cc0
#
_entry.id   06140a903c9931518ae432cf9a448cc0
#
_cell.length_a   1.000
_cell.length_b   1.000
_cell.length_c   1.000
_cell.angle_alpha   90.00
_cell.angle_beta   90.00
_cell.angle_gamma   90.00
#
_symmetry.space_group_name_H-M   'P 1'
#
loop_
_entity.id
_entity.type
_entity.pdbx_description
1 polymer ?
#
loop_
_entity_poly.entity_id
_entity_poly.type
_entity_poly.pdbx_seq_one_letter_code
_entity_poly.pdbx_strand_id
1 'polypeptide(L)'
;GAAWSSENDGVMHACGHDIHAAVLYGTLLRLSAERNFEGTLFGIFQPGEESNPGGASKVLAENPFEGYTVLAVVGEHVEPALDAGTLGFRAGKYMASNDELRLTLEGAGGHAAMRAEHRDTVSAAAQLILHLTALNTPERVVSIGKVEAAGATNVIPDRVYMEGTMRTFDERERAEVKRRIEELAAANDASYGVRTRVHFTPGYPCVVNDPELIRQAVALAETEGIPFQMLPLRMTSEDFGFYGTRYPAIFYRLGVGPGAGKLHTSTFN
;
A
#
# COMPACT_ATOMS: atom_id res chain seq x y z
N GLY A 1 11.88 -24.82 -16.75
CA GLY A 1 10.88 -24.28 -15.87
C GLY A 1 10.30 -25.37 -14.97
N ALA A 2 9.70 -24.98 -13.85
CA ALA A 2 8.98 -25.92 -12.99
C ALA A 2 7.71 -26.43 -13.70
N ALA A 3 7.21 -27.60 -13.30
CA ALA A 3 6.00 -28.19 -13.90
C ALA A 3 4.74 -27.33 -13.74
N TRP A 4 4.77 -26.37 -12.79
CA TRP A 4 3.71 -25.42 -12.48
C TRP A 4 4.03 -23.98 -12.93
N SER A 5 5.00 -23.76 -13.80
CA SER A 5 5.30 -22.44 -14.38
C SER A 5 4.08 -21.90 -15.12
N SER A 6 3.96 -20.55 -15.13
CA SER A 6 2.92 -19.88 -15.92
C SER A 6 2.97 -20.32 -17.40
N GLU A 7 1.82 -20.60 -17.99
CA GLU A 7 1.66 -20.87 -19.41
C GLU A 7 1.58 -19.58 -20.25
N ASN A 8 1.47 -18.42 -19.59
CA ASN A 8 1.45 -17.11 -20.23
C ASN A 8 2.83 -16.49 -20.21
N ASP A 9 3.40 -16.25 -21.39
CA ASP A 9 4.74 -15.64 -21.52
C ASP A 9 4.80 -14.26 -20.85
N GLY A 10 5.86 -14.04 -20.05
CA GLY A 10 6.16 -12.77 -19.43
C GLY A 10 5.33 -12.41 -18.19
N VAL A 11 4.41 -13.28 -17.73
CA VAL A 11 3.60 -13.06 -16.53
C VAL A 11 3.60 -14.28 -15.62
N MET A 12 3.59 -14.05 -14.31
CA MET A 12 3.45 -15.08 -13.28
C MET A 12 2.83 -14.49 -12.02
N HIS A 13 2.23 -15.34 -11.19
CA HIS A 13 1.96 -15.01 -9.80
C HIS A 13 3.25 -15.17 -8.99
N ALA A 14 3.74 -14.09 -8.40
CA ALA A 14 5.01 -14.05 -7.68
C ALA A 14 4.88 -13.42 -6.27
N CYS A 15 3.69 -13.52 -5.66
CA CYS A 15 3.41 -12.96 -4.33
C CYS A 15 2.81 -13.98 -3.34
N GLY A 16 2.73 -15.26 -3.71
CA GLY A 16 2.27 -16.35 -2.82
C GLY A 16 0.76 -16.42 -2.62
N HIS A 17 -0.04 -15.82 -3.49
CA HIS A 17 -1.49 -15.81 -3.37
C HIS A 17 -2.11 -17.22 -3.53
N ASP A 18 -1.44 -18.14 -4.16
CA ASP A 18 -1.79 -19.57 -4.21
C ASP A 18 -1.69 -20.23 -2.82
N ILE A 19 -0.66 -19.89 -2.04
CA ILE A 19 -0.51 -20.34 -0.65
C ILE A 19 -1.63 -19.74 0.20
N HIS A 20 -1.92 -18.45 0.09
CA HIS A 20 -3.01 -17.79 0.81
C HIS A 20 -4.36 -18.49 0.55
N ALA A 21 -4.66 -18.76 -0.73
CA ALA A 21 -5.87 -19.47 -1.13
C ALA A 21 -5.90 -20.93 -0.59
N ALA A 22 -4.77 -21.62 -0.63
CA ALA A 22 -4.67 -23.00 -0.14
C ALA A 22 -4.84 -23.09 1.37
N VAL A 23 -4.27 -22.16 2.15
CA VAL A 23 -4.43 -22.08 3.61
C VAL A 23 -5.88 -21.82 3.96
N LEU A 24 -6.55 -20.85 3.31
CA LEU A 24 -7.96 -20.59 3.53
C LEU A 24 -8.81 -21.82 3.21
N TYR A 25 -8.58 -22.44 2.05
CA TYR A 25 -9.31 -23.63 1.64
C TYR A 25 -9.16 -24.80 2.64
N GLY A 26 -7.92 -25.07 3.07
CA GLY A 26 -7.63 -26.09 4.08
C GLY A 26 -8.31 -25.80 5.44
N THR A 27 -8.29 -24.54 5.86
CA THR A 27 -8.98 -24.08 7.08
C THR A 27 -10.48 -24.32 6.99
N LEU A 28 -11.11 -23.97 5.88
CA LEU A 28 -12.54 -24.19 5.65
C LEU A 28 -12.90 -25.67 5.64
N LEU A 29 -12.10 -26.51 5.01
CA LEU A 29 -12.30 -27.98 5.02
C LEU A 29 -12.27 -28.53 6.45
N ARG A 30 -11.27 -28.15 7.23
CA ARG A 30 -11.13 -28.62 8.61
C ARG A 30 -12.30 -28.17 9.47
N LEU A 31 -12.61 -26.87 9.47
CA LEU A 31 -13.69 -26.31 10.28
C LEU A 31 -15.08 -26.83 9.85
N SER A 32 -15.30 -27.12 8.56
CA SER A 32 -16.55 -27.70 8.08
C SER A 32 -16.74 -29.15 8.55
N ALA A 33 -15.65 -29.90 8.74
CA ALA A 33 -15.68 -31.26 9.26
C ALA A 33 -15.88 -31.32 10.79
N GLU A 34 -15.18 -30.45 11.50
CA GLU A 34 -15.19 -30.42 12.97
C GLU A 34 -16.44 -29.75 13.55
N ARG A 35 -16.86 -28.62 12.98
CA ARG A 35 -18.03 -27.78 13.36
C ARG A 35 -18.17 -27.54 14.86
N ASN A 36 -17.06 -27.33 15.56
CA ASN A 36 -16.99 -27.13 17.00
C ASN A 36 -16.98 -25.67 17.42
N PHE A 37 -17.55 -24.78 16.59
CA PHE A 37 -17.64 -23.34 16.83
C PHE A 37 -19.09 -22.85 16.69
N GLU A 38 -19.40 -21.75 17.38
CA GLU A 38 -20.66 -21.07 17.27
C GLU A 38 -20.55 -19.93 16.23
N GLY A 39 -21.65 -19.66 15.50
CA GLY A 39 -21.72 -18.59 14.51
C GLY A 39 -21.48 -19.05 13.08
N THR A 40 -21.10 -18.10 12.24
CA THR A 40 -20.89 -18.28 10.80
C THR A 40 -19.46 -17.90 10.44
N LEU A 41 -18.79 -18.76 9.69
CA LEU A 41 -17.50 -18.50 9.09
C LEU A 41 -17.66 -18.19 7.59
N PHE A 42 -17.14 -17.07 7.14
CA PHE A 42 -17.06 -16.69 5.73
C PHE A 42 -15.66 -16.94 5.21
N GLY A 43 -15.53 -17.72 4.14
CA GLY A 43 -14.29 -17.82 3.37
C GLY A 43 -14.35 -16.87 2.17
N ILE A 44 -13.46 -15.90 2.09
CA ILE A 44 -13.42 -14.90 1.04
C ILE A 44 -12.22 -15.13 0.15
N PHE A 45 -12.45 -15.62 -1.06
CA PHE A 45 -11.45 -15.71 -2.12
C PHE A 45 -11.54 -14.45 -2.97
N GLN A 46 -10.81 -13.43 -2.54
CA GLN A 46 -10.84 -12.09 -3.10
C GLN A 46 -10.01 -12.01 -4.39
N PRO A 47 -10.50 -11.35 -5.46
CA PRO A 47 -9.70 -11.10 -6.66
C PRO A 47 -8.92 -9.79 -6.55
N GLY A 48 -7.80 -9.68 -7.30
CA GLY A 48 -7.24 -8.41 -7.72
C GLY A 48 -6.59 -7.55 -6.62
N GLU A 49 -5.87 -8.15 -5.68
CA GLU A 49 -5.10 -7.40 -4.67
C GLU A 49 -4.04 -6.51 -5.32
N GLU A 50 -3.32 -7.00 -6.34
CA GLU A 50 -2.24 -6.30 -7.04
C GLU A 50 -2.71 -5.15 -7.97
N SER A 51 -4.00 -4.85 -7.98
CA SER A 51 -4.61 -3.88 -8.90
C SER A 51 -5.49 -2.87 -8.16
N ASN A 52 -5.08 -1.59 -8.15
CA ASN A 52 -5.89 -0.51 -7.56
C ASN A 52 -7.31 -0.45 -8.20
N PRO A 53 -8.40 -0.31 -7.44
CA PRO A 53 -8.48 -0.01 -6.00
C PRO A 53 -8.46 -1.23 -5.06
N GLY A 54 -8.06 -2.41 -5.51
CA GLY A 54 -8.03 -3.65 -4.74
C GLY A 54 -9.37 -4.42 -4.72
N GLY A 55 -9.27 -5.73 -4.56
CA GLY A 55 -10.44 -6.61 -4.45
C GLY A 55 -11.21 -6.43 -3.16
N ALA A 56 -10.55 -6.12 -2.03
CA ALA A 56 -11.19 -5.88 -0.74
C ALA A 56 -12.21 -4.75 -0.81
N SER A 57 -11.90 -3.64 -1.49
CA SER A 57 -12.84 -2.53 -1.68
C SER A 57 -14.09 -2.95 -2.45
N LYS A 58 -13.94 -3.80 -3.47
CA LYS A 58 -15.04 -4.34 -4.28
C LYS A 58 -15.90 -5.31 -3.49
N VAL A 59 -15.29 -6.24 -2.76
CA VAL A 59 -16.00 -7.17 -1.86
C VAL A 59 -16.83 -6.39 -0.85
N LEU A 60 -16.24 -5.37 -0.21
CA LEU A 60 -16.96 -4.56 0.78
C LEU A 60 -18.07 -3.69 0.18
N ALA A 61 -17.96 -3.31 -1.11
CA ALA A 61 -19.01 -2.57 -1.80
C ALA A 61 -20.26 -3.43 -2.05
N GLU A 62 -20.12 -4.76 -2.20
CA GLU A 62 -21.22 -5.70 -2.34
C GLU A 62 -21.90 -6.05 -1.00
N ASN A 63 -21.35 -5.56 0.13
CA ASN A 63 -21.89 -5.76 1.47
C ASN A 63 -22.18 -7.23 1.84
N PRO A 64 -21.22 -8.17 1.69
CA PRO A 64 -21.46 -9.60 1.84
C PRO A 64 -21.82 -10.02 3.28
N PHE A 65 -21.62 -9.14 4.24
CA PHE A 65 -21.85 -9.39 5.67
C PHE A 65 -23.17 -8.78 6.18
N GLU A 66 -24.06 -8.37 5.28
CA GLU A 66 -25.38 -7.81 5.66
C GLU A 66 -26.15 -8.79 6.55
N GLY A 67 -26.64 -8.29 7.69
CA GLY A 67 -27.37 -9.10 8.67
C GLY A 67 -26.48 -9.88 9.64
N TYR A 68 -25.16 -9.78 9.53
CA TYR A 68 -24.21 -10.41 10.46
C TYR A 68 -23.46 -9.38 11.32
N THR A 69 -23.19 -9.76 12.57
CA THR A 69 -22.23 -9.04 13.40
C THR A 69 -20.84 -9.63 13.14
N VAL A 70 -19.99 -8.91 12.43
CA VAL A 70 -18.62 -9.33 12.13
C VAL A 70 -17.76 -9.17 13.37
N LEU A 71 -17.31 -10.27 13.95
CA LEU A 71 -16.46 -10.30 15.16
C LEU A 71 -14.99 -10.08 14.83
N ALA A 72 -14.52 -10.62 13.71
CA ALA A 72 -13.16 -10.44 13.23
C ALA A 72 -13.07 -10.73 11.74
N VAL A 73 -12.12 -10.05 11.07
CA VAL A 73 -11.64 -10.41 9.73
C VAL A 73 -10.17 -10.81 9.86
N VAL A 74 -9.84 -11.99 9.35
CA VAL A 74 -8.49 -12.56 9.43
C VAL A 74 -7.93 -12.70 8.02
N GLY A 75 -6.76 -12.15 7.78
CA GLY A 75 -6.00 -12.33 6.56
C GLY A 75 -4.56 -12.70 6.85
N GLU A 76 -3.92 -13.33 5.89
CA GLU A 76 -2.51 -13.68 5.98
C GLU A 76 -1.76 -13.28 4.73
N HIS A 77 -0.44 -13.22 4.83
CA HIS A 77 0.45 -13.12 3.70
C HIS A 77 1.76 -13.86 3.98
N VAL A 78 2.28 -14.53 2.99
CA VAL A 78 3.57 -15.20 3.09
C VAL A 78 4.71 -14.22 3.36
N GLU A 79 5.74 -14.68 4.07
CA GLU A 79 6.94 -13.88 4.39
C GLU A 79 8.19 -14.75 4.24
N PRO A 80 8.93 -14.60 3.14
CA PRO A 80 10.17 -15.35 2.91
C PRO A 80 11.28 -15.06 3.94
N ALA A 81 11.24 -13.93 4.62
CA ALA A 81 12.23 -13.60 5.65
C ALA A 81 12.02 -14.34 6.98
N LEU A 82 10.87 -14.98 7.17
CA LEU A 82 10.58 -15.83 8.33
C LEU A 82 10.83 -17.30 7.97
N ASP A 83 11.34 -18.07 8.91
CA ASP A 83 11.46 -19.52 8.75
C ASP A 83 10.10 -20.15 8.47
N ALA A 84 10.08 -21.19 7.64
CA ALA A 84 8.84 -21.88 7.27
C ALA A 84 8.04 -22.34 8.50
N GLY A 85 6.76 -21.99 8.53
CA GLY A 85 5.85 -22.30 9.65
C GLY A 85 5.93 -21.32 10.84
N THR A 86 6.80 -20.30 10.79
CA THR A 86 6.83 -19.22 11.79
C THR A 86 5.76 -18.18 11.49
N LEU A 87 5.00 -17.76 12.50
CA LEU A 87 4.03 -16.68 12.36
C LEU A 87 4.66 -15.31 12.67
N GLY A 88 4.22 -14.30 11.96
CA GLY A 88 4.64 -12.93 12.21
C GLY A 88 3.49 -12.04 12.61
N PHE A 89 3.55 -11.40 13.78
CA PHE A 89 2.49 -10.57 14.32
C PHE A 89 2.93 -9.13 14.57
N ARG A 90 1.98 -8.21 14.47
CA ARG A 90 2.12 -6.85 14.94
C ARG A 90 0.78 -6.28 15.39
N ALA A 91 0.70 -5.75 16.59
CA ALA A 91 -0.47 -5.05 17.10
C ALA A 91 -0.49 -3.58 16.65
N GLY A 92 -1.68 -3.03 16.42
CA GLY A 92 -1.86 -1.65 15.98
C GLY A 92 -1.39 -1.39 14.56
N LYS A 93 -0.79 -0.23 14.31
CA LYS A 93 -0.24 0.14 12.99
C LYS A 93 0.71 -0.93 12.46
N TYR A 94 0.49 -1.40 11.23
CA TYR A 94 1.31 -2.46 10.65
C TYR A 94 1.84 -2.13 9.26
N MET A 95 0.96 -1.91 8.27
CA MET A 95 1.37 -1.59 6.90
C MET A 95 0.86 -0.20 6.50
N ALA A 96 1.64 0.48 5.68
CA ALA A 96 1.32 1.84 5.28
C ALA A 96 0.16 1.90 4.29
N SER A 97 -0.56 3.03 4.30
CA SER A 97 -1.40 3.43 3.18
C SER A 97 -0.57 3.70 1.93
N ASN A 98 -1.20 3.77 0.76
CA ASN A 98 -0.58 4.34 -0.42
C ASN A 98 -1.53 5.25 -1.17
N ASP A 99 -0.99 6.36 -1.67
CA ASP A 99 -1.63 7.22 -2.65
C ASP A 99 -0.63 7.50 -3.78
N GLU A 100 -1.14 7.59 -5.00
CA GLU A 100 -0.38 8.19 -6.08
C GLU A 100 -0.58 9.70 -6.06
N LEU A 101 0.50 10.43 -6.29
CA LEU A 101 0.53 11.88 -6.36
C LEU A 101 0.90 12.31 -7.78
N ARG A 102 0.06 13.09 -8.42
CA ARG A 102 0.34 13.70 -9.72
C ARG A 102 0.27 15.21 -9.60
N LEU A 103 1.30 15.86 -10.11
CA LEU A 103 1.45 17.32 -10.07
C LEU A 103 1.68 17.84 -11.47
N THR A 104 0.91 18.85 -11.87
CA THR A 104 1.13 19.55 -13.13
C THR A 104 1.35 21.03 -12.84
N LEU A 105 2.55 21.53 -13.11
CA LEU A 105 2.88 22.94 -12.99
C LEU A 105 2.74 23.58 -14.38
N GLU A 106 2.01 24.67 -14.45
CA GLU A 106 1.82 25.45 -15.68
C GLU A 106 2.27 26.90 -15.44
N GLY A 107 2.98 27.44 -16.41
CA GLY A 107 3.47 28.82 -16.40
C GLY A 107 3.59 29.36 -17.83
N ALA A 108 4.20 30.51 -17.99
CA ALA A 108 4.57 31.05 -19.29
C ALA A 108 6.03 30.70 -19.56
N GLY A 109 6.28 29.75 -20.43
CA GLY A 109 7.63 29.42 -20.89
C GLY A 109 8.27 30.57 -21.70
N GLY A 110 9.53 30.39 -22.07
CA GLY A 110 10.21 31.43 -22.84
C GLY A 110 11.71 31.22 -22.92
N HIS A 111 12.38 32.23 -23.48
CA HIS A 111 13.84 32.23 -23.61
C HIS A 111 14.50 32.33 -22.22
N ALA A 112 15.31 31.36 -21.84
CA ALA A 112 15.87 31.23 -20.49
C ALA A 112 16.66 32.48 -20.00
N ALA A 113 17.28 33.23 -20.92
CA ALA A 113 18.00 34.47 -20.60
C ALA A 113 17.07 35.67 -20.34
N MET A 114 15.82 35.61 -20.76
CA MET A 114 14.83 36.68 -20.63
C MET A 114 13.95 36.49 -19.40
N ARG A 115 14.55 36.49 -18.22
CA ARG A 115 13.94 36.09 -16.94
C ARG A 115 12.66 36.86 -16.56
N ALA A 116 12.51 38.09 -17.05
CA ALA A 116 11.32 38.90 -16.78
C ALA A 116 10.10 38.49 -17.63
N GLU A 117 10.32 37.74 -18.72
CA GLU A 117 9.31 37.42 -19.74
C GLU A 117 8.68 36.03 -19.54
N HIS A 118 9.27 35.20 -18.68
CA HIS A 118 8.77 33.85 -18.43
C HIS A 118 8.48 33.58 -16.94
N ARG A 119 7.81 32.48 -16.66
CA ARG A 119 7.60 31.88 -15.33
C ARG A 119 8.31 30.54 -15.33
N ASP A 120 9.37 30.44 -14.51
CA ASP A 120 10.26 29.29 -14.52
C ASP A 120 9.59 28.06 -13.85
N THR A 121 8.92 27.28 -14.67
CA THR A 121 8.23 26.05 -14.25
C THR A 121 9.19 24.98 -13.78
N VAL A 122 10.43 24.94 -14.30
CA VAL A 122 11.43 23.94 -13.92
C VAL A 122 11.99 24.25 -12.53
N SER A 123 12.37 25.51 -12.28
CA SER A 123 12.81 25.92 -10.93
C SER A 123 11.69 25.79 -9.91
N ALA A 124 10.44 26.11 -10.28
CA ALA A 124 9.27 25.90 -9.43
C ALA A 124 9.08 24.43 -9.08
N ALA A 125 9.20 23.53 -10.05
CA ALA A 125 9.09 22.08 -9.81
C ALA A 125 10.22 21.56 -8.90
N ALA A 126 11.45 21.97 -9.13
CA ALA A 126 12.59 21.60 -8.29
C ALA A 126 12.39 22.04 -6.82
N GLN A 127 11.97 23.29 -6.60
CA GLN A 127 11.69 23.80 -5.26
C GLN A 127 10.54 23.04 -4.59
N LEU A 128 9.46 22.76 -5.33
CA LEU A 128 8.34 22.00 -4.81
C LEU A 128 8.77 20.59 -4.39
N ILE A 129 9.58 19.90 -5.19
CA ILE A 129 10.14 18.58 -4.83
C ILE A 129 10.90 18.65 -3.50
N LEU A 130 11.72 19.65 -3.28
CA LEU A 130 12.47 19.83 -2.04
C LEU A 130 11.52 20.04 -0.83
N HIS A 131 10.47 20.83 -1.00
CA HIS A 131 9.46 21.04 0.04
C HIS A 131 8.68 19.76 0.35
N LEU A 132 8.31 18.98 -0.68
CA LEU A 132 7.59 17.72 -0.52
C LEU A 132 8.46 16.66 0.19
N THR A 133 9.71 16.52 -0.21
CA THR A 133 10.63 15.57 0.41
C THR A 133 11.00 15.94 1.85
N ALA A 134 10.94 17.22 2.22
CA ALA A 134 11.09 17.66 3.60
C ALA A 134 9.93 17.21 4.54
N LEU A 135 8.82 16.73 3.99
CA LEU A 135 7.75 16.12 4.77
C LEU A 135 8.10 14.72 5.28
N ASN A 136 9.13 14.08 4.77
CA ASN A 136 9.48 12.69 5.13
C ASN A 136 9.88 12.54 6.61
N THR A 137 9.44 11.43 7.18
CA THR A 137 9.83 10.96 8.52
C THR A 137 10.05 9.43 8.45
N PRO A 138 10.52 8.77 9.52
CA PRO A 138 10.60 7.30 9.53
C PRO A 138 9.26 6.59 9.27
N GLU A 139 8.12 7.24 9.58
CA GLU A 139 6.78 6.68 9.41
C GLU A 139 5.97 7.33 8.29
N ARG A 140 6.60 8.19 7.49
CA ARG A 140 5.92 8.88 6.39
C ARG A 140 6.84 9.05 5.21
N VAL A 141 6.34 8.74 4.01
CA VAL A 141 7.05 8.93 2.74
C VAL A 141 6.22 9.80 1.82
N VAL A 142 6.84 10.85 1.28
CA VAL A 142 6.40 11.60 0.11
C VAL A 142 7.57 11.64 -0.86
N SER A 143 7.40 11.03 -2.02
CA SER A 143 8.49 10.89 -3.00
C SER A 143 8.00 11.17 -4.41
N ILE A 144 8.79 11.91 -5.17
CA ILE A 144 8.58 12.12 -6.61
C ILE A 144 9.53 11.18 -7.35
N GLY A 145 8.98 10.27 -8.13
CA GLY A 145 9.74 9.27 -8.90
C GLY A 145 9.85 9.60 -10.39
N LYS A 146 9.03 10.53 -10.88
CA LYS A 146 9.00 10.91 -12.30
C LYS A 146 8.86 12.41 -12.45
N VAL A 147 9.66 13.00 -13.35
CA VAL A 147 9.59 14.41 -13.73
C VAL A 147 9.72 14.50 -15.26
N GLU A 148 8.78 15.19 -15.89
CA GLU A 148 8.77 15.44 -17.33
C GLU A 148 8.70 16.93 -17.60
N ALA A 149 9.65 17.45 -18.36
CA ALA A 149 9.75 18.84 -18.75
C ALA A 149 10.29 18.94 -20.18
N ALA A 150 9.46 19.34 -21.15
CA ALA A 150 9.83 19.40 -22.56
C ALA A 150 10.43 20.76 -22.92
N GLY A 151 11.56 21.12 -22.30
CA GLY A 151 12.33 22.33 -22.60
C GLY A 151 13.52 22.08 -23.52
N ALA A 152 14.36 23.09 -23.66
CA ALA A 152 15.65 23.03 -24.34
C ALA A 152 16.71 23.79 -23.51
N THR A 153 17.97 23.70 -23.92
CA THR A 153 19.09 24.37 -23.20
C THR A 153 18.82 25.84 -22.90
N ASN A 154 18.13 26.54 -23.79
CA ASN A 154 17.81 27.95 -23.68
C ASN A 154 16.31 28.27 -23.71
N VAL A 155 15.44 27.26 -23.47
CA VAL A 155 13.98 27.40 -23.48
C VAL A 155 13.40 26.77 -22.20
N ILE A 156 12.76 27.61 -21.39
CA ILE A 156 11.94 27.18 -20.26
C ILE A 156 10.58 26.67 -20.78
N PRO A 157 10.14 25.44 -20.45
CA PRO A 157 8.87 24.93 -20.93
C PRO A 157 7.67 25.59 -20.22
N ASP A 158 6.51 25.59 -20.87
CA ASP A 158 5.26 26.08 -20.28
C ASP A 158 4.74 25.14 -19.17
N ARG A 159 5.17 23.87 -19.18
CA ARG A 159 4.63 22.83 -18.31
C ARG A 159 5.71 21.90 -17.79
N VAL A 160 5.58 21.53 -16.49
CA VAL A 160 6.27 20.39 -15.88
C VAL A 160 5.23 19.43 -15.31
N TYR A 161 5.41 18.13 -15.56
CA TYR A 161 4.59 17.08 -15.00
C TYR A 161 5.42 16.21 -14.07
N MET A 162 4.85 15.85 -12.92
CA MET A 162 5.51 15.01 -11.92
C MET A 162 4.57 13.93 -11.42
N GLU A 163 5.11 12.73 -11.15
CA GLU A 163 4.41 11.64 -10.48
C GLU A 163 5.19 11.18 -9.26
N GLY A 164 4.46 10.81 -8.23
CA GLY A 164 5.03 10.36 -6.98
C GLY A 164 4.11 9.46 -6.17
N THR A 165 4.55 9.13 -4.99
CA THR A 165 3.80 8.35 -4.01
C THR A 165 3.80 9.01 -2.65
N MET A 166 2.72 8.78 -1.91
CA MET A 166 2.60 9.17 -0.51
C MET A 166 2.21 7.94 0.31
N ARG A 167 2.87 7.75 1.47
CA ARG A 167 2.63 6.63 2.40
C ARG A 167 2.62 7.13 3.84
N THR A 168 1.66 6.66 4.61
CA THR A 168 1.53 6.94 6.05
C THR A 168 1.01 5.72 6.78
N PHE A 169 1.15 5.70 8.12
CA PHE A 169 0.60 4.63 8.96
C PHE A 169 -0.65 5.06 9.74
N ASP A 170 -1.26 6.19 9.37
CA ASP A 170 -2.42 6.74 10.05
C ASP A 170 -3.29 7.52 9.07
N GLU A 171 -4.60 7.26 9.05
CA GLU A 171 -5.53 7.89 8.10
C GLU A 171 -5.74 9.39 8.38
N ARG A 172 -5.59 9.84 9.64
CA ARG A 172 -5.64 11.28 9.97
C ARG A 172 -4.39 11.97 9.47
N GLU A 173 -3.23 11.37 9.70
CA GLU A 173 -1.96 11.86 9.14
C GLU A 173 -2.00 11.85 7.61
N ARG A 174 -2.57 10.83 6.98
CA ARG A 174 -2.76 10.74 5.52
C ARG A 174 -3.53 11.94 4.97
N ALA A 175 -4.64 12.32 5.62
CA ALA A 175 -5.43 13.50 5.25
C ALA A 175 -4.65 14.80 5.47
N GLU A 176 -3.95 14.92 6.59
CA GLU A 176 -3.13 16.10 6.91
C GLU A 176 -1.98 16.31 5.92
N VAL A 177 -1.30 15.24 5.53
CA VAL A 177 -0.21 15.32 4.54
C VAL A 177 -0.73 15.76 3.18
N LYS A 178 -1.89 15.28 2.74
CA LYS A 178 -2.54 15.75 1.49
C LYS A 178 -2.79 17.24 1.54
N ARG A 179 -3.40 17.73 2.63
CA ARG A 179 -3.63 19.17 2.84
C ARG A 179 -2.32 19.96 2.80
N ARG A 180 -1.27 19.46 3.44
CA ARG A 180 0.03 20.11 3.49
C ARG A 180 0.70 20.17 2.12
N ILE A 181 0.55 19.14 1.28
CA ILE A 181 1.04 19.13 -0.11
C ILE A 181 0.35 20.22 -0.92
N GLU A 182 -0.98 20.36 -0.81
CA GLU A 182 -1.74 21.42 -1.49
C GLU A 182 -1.31 22.83 -1.04
N GLU A 183 -1.08 23.03 0.25
CA GLU A 183 -0.58 24.30 0.79
C GLU A 183 0.82 24.65 0.27
N LEU A 184 1.71 23.66 0.23
CA LEU A 184 3.06 23.86 -0.31
C LEU A 184 3.04 24.18 -1.81
N ALA A 185 2.15 23.52 -2.56
CA ALA A 185 1.95 23.85 -3.98
C ALA A 185 1.44 25.27 -4.16
N ALA A 186 0.44 25.71 -3.40
CA ALA A 186 -0.08 27.08 -3.47
C ALA A 186 0.95 28.13 -3.09
N ALA A 187 1.75 27.90 -2.05
CA ALA A 187 2.83 28.80 -1.65
C ALA A 187 3.94 28.89 -2.72
N ASN A 188 4.27 27.74 -3.33
CA ASN A 188 5.22 27.68 -4.43
C ASN A 188 4.72 28.44 -5.67
N ASP A 189 3.43 28.30 -6.00
CA ASP A 189 2.77 29.01 -7.09
C ASP A 189 2.87 30.53 -6.93
N ALA A 190 2.60 31.02 -5.71
CA ALA A 190 2.73 32.45 -5.41
C ALA A 190 4.17 32.95 -5.58
N SER A 191 5.17 32.13 -5.26
CA SER A 191 6.58 32.49 -5.33
C SER A 191 7.12 32.53 -6.76
N TYR A 192 6.65 31.65 -7.64
CA TYR A 192 7.14 31.51 -9.01
C TYR A 192 6.18 32.08 -10.07
N GLY A 193 4.96 32.47 -9.70
CA GLY A 193 3.95 32.93 -10.64
C GLY A 193 3.46 31.80 -11.58
N VAL A 194 3.50 30.57 -11.13
CA VAL A 194 2.99 29.38 -11.83
C VAL A 194 1.66 28.94 -11.26
N ARG A 195 1.05 27.92 -11.86
CA ARG A 195 -0.15 27.27 -11.36
C ARG A 195 0.06 25.76 -11.27
N THR A 196 -0.04 25.21 -10.07
CA THR A 196 0.08 23.77 -9.82
C THR A 196 -1.30 23.13 -9.66
N ARG A 197 -1.56 22.09 -10.44
CA ARG A 197 -2.67 21.17 -10.18
C ARG A 197 -2.14 19.96 -9.42
N VAL A 198 -2.71 19.71 -8.25
CA VAL A 198 -2.42 18.56 -7.41
C VAL A 198 -3.55 17.56 -7.60
N HIS A 199 -3.22 16.31 -7.88
CA HIS A 199 -4.18 15.21 -7.98
C HIS A 199 -3.67 14.01 -7.18
N PHE A 200 -4.53 13.47 -6.31
CA PHE A 200 -4.29 12.22 -5.59
C PHE A 200 -5.18 11.13 -6.18
N THR A 201 -4.58 10.01 -6.56
CA THR A 201 -5.32 8.78 -6.82
C THR A 201 -5.26 7.96 -5.52
N PRO A 202 -6.38 7.79 -4.81
CA PRO A 202 -6.40 7.00 -3.59
C PRO A 202 -6.04 5.55 -3.89
N GLY A 203 -5.10 5.01 -3.12
CA GLY A 203 -4.82 3.59 -3.06
C GLY A 203 -5.37 2.99 -1.76
N TYR A 204 -4.64 2.05 -1.17
CA TYR A 204 -5.07 1.29 0.00
C TYR A 204 -4.96 2.10 1.29
N PRO A 205 -5.89 1.92 2.23
CA PRO A 205 -5.76 2.45 3.58
C PRO A 205 -4.66 1.71 4.37
N CYS A 206 -4.29 2.24 5.53
CA CYS A 206 -3.37 1.57 6.43
C CYS A 206 -3.92 0.23 6.89
N VAL A 207 -3.06 -0.79 7.01
CA VAL A 207 -3.39 -1.98 7.78
C VAL A 207 -3.13 -1.68 9.25
N VAL A 208 -4.20 -1.74 10.03
CA VAL A 208 -4.16 -1.59 11.49
C VAL A 208 -4.76 -2.83 12.12
N ASN A 209 -3.93 -3.60 12.77
CA ASN A 209 -4.36 -4.84 13.44
C ASN A 209 -5.01 -4.51 14.79
N ASP A 210 -6.13 -5.15 15.08
CA ASP A 210 -6.78 -5.05 16.38
C ASP A 210 -5.84 -5.61 17.46
N PRO A 211 -5.48 -4.82 18.51
CA PRO A 211 -4.54 -5.26 19.53
C PRO A 211 -5.01 -6.46 20.33
N GLU A 212 -6.32 -6.59 20.55
CA GLU A 212 -6.88 -7.69 21.32
C GLU A 212 -6.87 -8.98 20.51
N LEU A 213 -7.20 -8.92 19.21
CA LEU A 213 -7.08 -10.08 18.32
C LEU A 213 -5.63 -10.55 18.20
N ILE A 214 -4.66 -9.63 18.13
CA ILE A 214 -3.24 -10.01 18.12
C ILE A 214 -2.83 -10.65 19.44
N ARG A 215 -3.27 -10.12 20.58
CA ARG A 215 -2.99 -10.73 21.89
C ARG A 215 -3.52 -12.18 21.96
N GLN A 216 -4.73 -12.41 21.46
CA GLN A 216 -5.33 -13.74 21.40
C GLN A 216 -4.56 -14.68 20.45
N ALA A 217 -4.17 -14.18 19.26
CA ALA A 217 -3.40 -14.97 18.30
C ALA A 217 -2.02 -15.37 18.84
N VAL A 218 -1.34 -14.47 19.55
CA VAL A 218 -0.05 -14.75 20.22
C VAL A 218 -0.22 -15.80 21.29
N ALA A 219 -1.22 -15.64 22.18
CA ALA A 219 -1.49 -16.61 23.24
C ALA A 219 -1.84 -18.01 22.69
N LEU A 220 -2.57 -18.05 21.56
CA LEU A 220 -2.87 -19.31 20.88
C LEU A 220 -1.60 -19.94 20.30
N ALA A 221 -0.76 -19.16 19.62
CA ALA A 221 0.51 -19.65 19.07
C ALA A 221 1.43 -20.23 20.17
N GLU A 222 1.50 -19.56 21.33
CA GLU A 222 2.23 -20.08 22.51
C GLU A 222 1.66 -21.41 23.00
N THR A 223 0.34 -21.50 23.14
CA THR A 223 -0.34 -22.71 23.62
C THR A 223 -0.14 -23.91 22.70
N GLU A 224 -0.20 -23.67 21.38
CA GLU A 224 -0.02 -24.69 20.35
C GLU A 224 1.45 -24.97 20.01
N GLY A 225 2.39 -24.26 20.62
CA GLY A 225 3.81 -24.40 20.36
C GLY A 225 4.24 -23.96 18.94
N ILE A 226 3.47 -23.06 18.33
CA ILE A 226 3.77 -22.53 17.00
C ILE A 226 4.79 -21.39 17.14
N PRO A 227 5.95 -21.43 16.45
CA PRO A 227 6.92 -20.37 16.52
C PRO A 227 6.37 -19.06 15.95
N PHE A 228 6.66 -17.94 16.61
CA PHE A 228 6.25 -16.63 16.12
C PHE A 228 7.26 -15.53 16.43
N GLN A 229 7.13 -14.42 15.73
CA GLN A 229 7.91 -13.19 15.95
C GLN A 229 7.01 -11.96 15.92
N MET A 230 7.34 -10.96 16.73
CA MET A 230 6.75 -9.62 16.61
C MET A 230 7.46 -8.84 15.50
N LEU A 231 6.70 -8.28 14.56
CA LEU A 231 7.24 -7.64 13.37
C LEU A 231 7.35 -6.12 13.50
N PRO A 232 8.29 -5.49 12.79
CA PRO A 232 8.37 -4.03 12.68
C PRO A 232 7.24 -3.47 11.78
N LEU A 233 7.11 -2.14 11.74
CA LEU A 233 6.31 -1.43 10.75
C LEU A 233 6.80 -1.77 9.33
N ARG A 234 5.86 -1.84 8.38
CA ARG A 234 6.14 -2.17 6.99
C ARG A 234 5.61 -1.07 6.06
N MET A 235 6.50 -0.45 5.31
CA MET A 235 6.17 0.67 4.42
C MET A 235 5.46 0.23 3.12
N THR A 236 5.31 -1.08 2.87
CA THR A 236 4.45 -1.62 1.81
C THR A 236 2.98 -1.49 2.21
N SER A 237 2.10 -1.50 1.23
CA SER A 237 0.65 -1.43 1.40
C SER A 237 -0.01 -2.75 1.07
N GLU A 238 -1.26 -2.90 1.49
CA GLU A 238 -2.08 -4.10 1.34
C GLU A 238 -3.56 -3.70 1.34
N ASP A 239 -4.34 -4.22 0.39
CA ASP A 239 -5.76 -3.85 0.29
C ASP A 239 -6.62 -4.43 1.44
N PHE A 240 -6.09 -5.41 2.18
CA PHE A 240 -6.69 -5.88 3.42
C PHE A 240 -7.01 -4.74 4.40
N GLY A 241 -6.29 -3.63 4.32
CA GLY A 241 -6.55 -2.42 5.10
C GLY A 241 -8.01 -1.95 5.01
N PHE A 242 -8.70 -2.18 3.90
CA PHE A 242 -10.12 -1.85 3.75
C PHE A 242 -11.01 -2.57 4.75
N TYR A 243 -10.74 -3.84 5.07
CA TYR A 243 -11.50 -4.57 6.11
C TYR A 243 -11.32 -3.93 7.47
N GLY A 244 -10.08 -3.55 7.81
CA GLY A 244 -9.74 -2.89 9.07
C GLY A 244 -10.39 -1.50 9.26
N THR A 245 -10.85 -0.85 8.18
CA THR A 245 -11.63 0.39 8.30
C THR A 245 -13.07 0.17 8.77
N ARG A 246 -13.57 -1.06 8.74
CA ARG A 246 -14.98 -1.39 9.03
C ARG A 246 -15.16 -2.38 10.18
N TYR A 247 -14.17 -3.26 10.38
CA TYR A 247 -14.30 -4.39 11.32
C TYR A 247 -13.02 -4.58 12.12
N PRO A 248 -13.08 -5.19 13.32
CA PRO A 248 -11.88 -5.70 13.96
C PRO A 248 -11.14 -6.63 13.02
N ALA A 249 -9.87 -6.38 12.78
CA ALA A 249 -9.11 -7.10 11.76
C ALA A 249 -7.72 -7.48 12.24
N ILE A 250 -7.23 -8.61 11.76
CA ILE A 250 -5.87 -9.09 11.96
C ILE A 250 -5.27 -9.55 10.63
N PHE A 251 -4.14 -8.97 10.28
CA PHE A 251 -3.34 -9.38 9.13
C PHE A 251 -1.96 -9.82 9.65
N TYR A 252 -1.64 -11.09 9.47
CA TYR A 252 -0.41 -11.68 9.98
C TYR A 252 0.48 -12.21 8.86
N ARG A 253 1.71 -12.58 9.17
CA ARG A 253 2.64 -13.20 8.22
C ARG A 253 2.81 -14.68 8.50
N LEU A 254 2.90 -15.45 7.40
CA LEU A 254 3.24 -16.85 7.42
C LEU A 254 4.64 -17.04 6.81
N GLY A 255 5.59 -17.50 7.60
CA GLY A 255 6.94 -17.81 7.13
C GLY A 255 6.93 -18.97 6.13
N VAL A 256 7.57 -18.75 4.99
CA VAL A 256 7.80 -19.75 3.95
C VAL A 256 9.29 -20.08 3.78
N GLY A 257 10.14 -19.35 4.50
CA GLY A 257 11.59 -19.54 4.52
C GLY A 257 12.33 -18.85 3.37
N PRO A 258 13.61 -18.56 3.55
CA PRO A 258 14.41 -17.83 2.56
C PRO A 258 14.63 -18.59 1.25
N GLY A 259 14.38 -19.91 1.24
CA GLY A 259 14.43 -20.75 0.05
C GLY A 259 13.35 -20.43 -0.99
N ALA A 260 12.24 -19.78 -0.57
CA ALA A 260 11.15 -19.39 -1.47
C ALA A 260 11.53 -18.22 -2.43
N GLY A 261 12.68 -17.58 -2.24
CA GLY A 261 13.07 -16.40 -3.03
C GLY A 261 12.38 -15.11 -2.57
N LYS A 262 12.55 -14.04 -3.33
CA LYS A 262 11.91 -12.75 -3.03
C LYS A 262 10.55 -12.66 -3.73
N LEU A 263 9.57 -12.13 -3.01
CA LEU A 263 8.28 -11.73 -3.61
C LEU A 263 8.50 -10.79 -4.80
N HIS A 264 7.60 -10.84 -5.79
CA HIS A 264 7.62 -10.02 -7.00
C HIS A 264 8.88 -10.23 -7.86
N THR A 265 9.49 -11.40 -7.80
CA THR A 265 10.62 -11.78 -8.66
C THR A 265 10.34 -13.09 -9.40
N SER A 266 11.01 -13.30 -10.52
CA SER A 266 10.92 -14.55 -11.31
C SER A 266 11.51 -15.77 -10.59
N THR A 267 12.10 -15.58 -9.43
CA THR A 267 12.72 -16.66 -8.63
C THR A 267 11.86 -17.05 -7.41
N PHE A 268 10.74 -16.36 -7.18
CA PHE A 268 9.81 -16.74 -6.12
C PHE A 268 9.12 -18.07 -6.47
N ASN A 269 9.14 -19.02 -5.53
CA ASN A 269 8.59 -20.38 -5.72
C ASN A 269 8.12 -20.96 -4.37
#